data_85dd7dd1a3a4f1f6e87c2d0c4c96c9b3
#
_entry.id   85dd7dd1a3a4f1f6e87c2d0c4c96c9b3
#
_cell.length_a   1.000
_cell.length_b   1.000
_cell.length_c   1.000
_cell.angle_alpha   90.00
_cell.angle_beta   90.00
_cell.angle_gamma   90.00
#
_symmetry.space_group_name_H-M   'P 1'
#
loop_
_entity.id
_entity.type
_entity.pdbx_description
1 polymer ?
#
loop_
_entity_poly.entity_id
_entity_poly.type
_entity_poly.pdbx_seq_one_letter_code
_entity_poly.pdbx_strand_id
1 'polypeptide(L)'
;GYTGAESVIFGTNTVNVMEQVTQCPILAIPDNVRFSAPKEIVFPTDYKSNFKRKELQYLLEIAKYHQAFIRVLHIVKEPDLNKTQQSNKVLLEAILEGCNHSFHNLSDLKVPTGISVFVESRGSDMIAFINKKHGLFGKIWSKPLAKEIGYHSKIPVLTMHESK
;
A
#
# COMPACT_ATOMS: atom_id res chain seq x y z
N GLY A 1 15.28 -12.24 -30.89
CA GLY A 1 14.84 -11.18 -30.00
C GLY A 1 13.86 -11.74 -29.00
N TYR A 2 14.29 -11.89 -27.76
CA TYR A 2 13.38 -12.15 -26.65
C TYR A 2 12.59 -10.86 -26.43
N THR A 3 11.39 -10.77 -26.90
CA THR A 3 10.40 -9.85 -26.38
C THR A 3 10.03 -10.37 -25.01
N GLY A 4 10.60 -9.77 -23.97
CA GLY A 4 10.22 -10.05 -22.60
C GLY A 4 8.74 -9.71 -22.44
N ALA A 5 7.89 -10.72 -22.44
CA ALA A 5 6.57 -10.61 -21.87
C ALA A 5 6.82 -10.29 -20.39
N GLU A 6 6.60 -9.03 -19.99
CA GLU A 6 6.52 -8.66 -18.59
C GLU A 6 5.51 -9.60 -17.95
N SER A 7 5.98 -10.52 -17.12
CA SER A 7 5.14 -11.54 -16.52
C SER A 7 4.14 -10.82 -15.62
N VAL A 8 2.87 -10.92 -15.99
CA VAL A 8 1.75 -10.49 -15.15
C VAL A 8 1.80 -11.30 -13.87
N ILE A 9 2.19 -10.67 -12.76
CA ILE A 9 2.40 -11.33 -11.46
C ILE A 9 1.08 -11.62 -10.77
N PHE A 10 0.10 -10.69 -10.86
CA PHE A 10 -1.27 -10.93 -10.43
C PHE A 10 -2.22 -10.90 -11.62
N GLY A 11 -2.94 -11.99 -11.84
CA GLY A 11 -3.95 -12.07 -12.89
C GLY A 11 -5.16 -11.16 -12.60
N THR A 12 -5.97 -10.92 -13.63
CA THR A 12 -7.20 -10.09 -13.55
C THR A 12 -8.14 -10.56 -12.44
N ASN A 13 -8.23 -11.86 -12.18
CA ASN A 13 -9.08 -12.41 -11.12
C ASN A 13 -8.62 -11.98 -9.73
N THR A 14 -7.31 -12.01 -9.46
CA THR A 14 -6.75 -11.55 -8.17
C THR A 14 -7.05 -10.07 -7.96
N VAL A 15 -6.84 -9.24 -8.97
CA VAL A 15 -7.14 -7.80 -8.92
C VAL A 15 -8.63 -7.57 -8.66
N ASN A 16 -9.52 -8.30 -9.34
CA ASN A 16 -10.97 -8.19 -9.11
C ASN A 16 -11.34 -8.59 -7.66
N VAL A 17 -10.73 -9.62 -7.10
CA VAL A 17 -10.96 -10.03 -5.71
C VAL A 17 -10.50 -8.92 -4.75
N MET A 18 -9.33 -8.32 -4.97
CA MET A 18 -8.82 -7.21 -4.17
C MET A 18 -9.74 -5.97 -4.21
N GLU A 19 -10.42 -5.74 -5.33
CA GLU A 19 -11.35 -4.61 -5.51
C GLU A 19 -12.75 -4.89 -4.94
N GLN A 20 -13.28 -6.07 -5.11
CA GLN A 20 -14.70 -6.36 -4.89
C GLN A 20 -14.99 -6.98 -3.52
N VAL A 21 -14.04 -7.73 -2.95
CA VAL A 21 -14.20 -8.35 -1.64
C VAL A 21 -13.89 -7.33 -0.56
N THR A 22 -14.93 -6.74 0.03
CA THR A 22 -14.79 -5.66 1.02
C THR A 22 -15.06 -6.10 2.46
N GLN A 23 -15.47 -7.35 2.68
CA GLN A 23 -15.84 -7.90 3.99
C GLN A 23 -14.63 -8.32 4.82
N CYS A 24 -13.51 -8.60 4.17
CA CYS A 24 -12.27 -9.02 4.82
C CYS A 24 -11.06 -8.44 4.09
N PRO A 25 -9.88 -8.36 4.74
CA PRO A 25 -8.64 -8.00 4.06
C PRO A 25 -8.23 -9.10 3.09
N ILE A 26 -7.58 -8.72 2.02
CA ILE A 26 -7.04 -9.62 1.01
C ILE A 26 -5.51 -9.52 1.00
N LEU A 27 -4.84 -10.64 1.23
CA LEU A 27 -3.40 -10.76 1.04
C LEU A 27 -3.14 -11.50 -0.29
N ALA A 28 -2.75 -10.76 -1.30
CA ALA A 28 -2.34 -11.32 -2.58
C ALA A 28 -0.84 -11.64 -2.56
N ILE A 29 -0.48 -12.89 -2.87
CA ILE A 29 0.90 -13.36 -2.85
C ILE A 29 1.29 -13.77 -4.27
N PRO A 30 2.38 -13.22 -4.85
CA PRO A 30 2.87 -13.64 -6.15
C PRO A 30 3.31 -15.11 -6.16
N ASP A 31 3.09 -15.83 -7.25
CA ASP A 31 3.38 -17.28 -7.36
C ASP A 31 4.84 -17.64 -7.07
N ASN A 32 5.76 -16.72 -7.37
CA ASN A 32 7.20 -16.96 -7.20
C ASN A 32 7.72 -16.60 -5.80
N VAL A 33 6.86 -16.09 -4.92
CA VAL A 33 7.27 -15.66 -3.57
C VAL A 33 7.26 -16.85 -2.62
N ARG A 34 8.43 -17.14 -2.06
CA ARG A 34 8.53 -18.02 -0.89
C ARG A 34 8.26 -17.20 0.37
N PHE A 35 7.59 -17.81 1.33
CA PHE A 35 7.34 -17.13 2.61
C PHE A 35 8.65 -16.71 3.26
N SER A 36 8.70 -15.42 3.60
CA SER A 36 9.67 -14.84 4.54
C SER A 36 8.92 -13.88 5.46
N ALA A 37 9.31 -13.82 6.72
CA ALA A 37 8.73 -12.88 7.65
C ALA A 37 8.97 -11.44 7.15
N PRO A 38 7.94 -10.60 6.97
CA PRO A 38 8.14 -9.25 6.49
C PRO A 38 8.93 -8.44 7.51
N LYS A 39 9.95 -7.72 7.05
CA LYS A 39 10.76 -6.78 7.84
C LYS A 39 10.38 -5.34 7.57
N GLU A 40 9.91 -5.06 6.38
CA GLU A 40 9.51 -3.72 5.95
C GLU A 40 8.23 -3.77 5.11
N ILE A 41 7.21 -3.01 5.54
CA ILE A 41 5.90 -2.91 4.90
C ILE A 41 5.71 -1.48 4.43
N VAL A 42 5.54 -1.26 3.13
CA VAL A 42 5.25 0.07 2.55
C VAL A 42 3.76 0.33 2.61
N PHE A 43 3.38 1.46 3.22
CA PHE A 43 2.01 1.92 3.32
C PHE A 43 1.85 3.25 2.58
N PRO A 44 1.48 3.24 1.29
CA PRO A 44 1.27 4.46 0.52
C PRO A 44 -0.05 5.14 0.90
N THR A 45 -0.01 6.48 1.02
CA THR A 45 -1.17 7.30 1.37
C THR A 45 -1.08 8.72 0.81
N ASP A 46 -2.23 9.37 0.57
CA ASP A 46 -2.32 10.80 0.24
C ASP A 46 -2.81 11.66 1.41
N TYR A 47 -3.05 11.07 2.57
CA TYR A 47 -3.63 11.70 3.76
C TYR A 47 -4.98 12.41 3.55
N LYS A 48 -5.64 12.24 2.40
CA LYS A 48 -6.93 12.91 2.14
C LYS A 48 -8.09 12.31 2.92
N SER A 49 -7.99 11.03 3.25
CA SER A 49 -9.02 10.32 3.99
C SER A 49 -8.63 10.16 5.45
N ASN A 50 -9.63 10.21 6.32
CA ASN A 50 -9.49 9.90 7.73
C ASN A 50 -9.11 8.41 7.92
N PHE A 51 -8.33 8.10 8.95
CA PHE A 51 -7.93 6.75 9.30
C PHE A 51 -8.67 6.28 10.55
N LYS A 52 -9.11 5.02 10.53
CA LYS A 52 -9.64 4.35 11.72
C LYS A 52 -8.70 3.21 12.11
N ARG A 53 -8.41 3.05 13.40
CA ARG A 53 -7.55 1.97 13.88
C ARG A 53 -8.05 0.59 13.43
N LYS A 54 -9.36 0.38 13.41
CA LYS A 54 -10.00 -0.87 12.93
C LYS A 54 -9.64 -1.19 11.47
N GLU A 55 -9.52 -0.19 10.63
CA GLU A 55 -9.17 -0.36 9.20
C GLU A 55 -7.72 -0.81 9.01
N LEU A 56 -6.83 -0.39 9.93
CA LEU A 56 -5.41 -0.70 9.92
C LEU A 56 -5.05 -1.93 10.78
N GLN A 57 -6.04 -2.56 11.42
CA GLN A 57 -5.82 -3.63 12.39
C GLN A 57 -4.86 -4.71 11.87
N TYR A 58 -5.10 -5.22 10.68
CA TYR A 58 -4.28 -6.32 10.13
C TYR A 58 -2.85 -5.88 9.78
N LEU A 59 -2.67 -4.65 9.30
CA LEU A 59 -1.33 -4.08 9.12
C LEU A 59 -0.59 -3.99 10.46
N LEU A 60 -1.26 -3.50 11.49
CA LEU A 60 -0.68 -3.36 12.83
C LEU A 60 -0.35 -4.73 13.44
N GLU A 61 -1.22 -5.72 13.27
CA GLU A 61 -1.00 -7.09 13.76
C GLU A 61 0.20 -7.74 13.08
N ILE A 62 0.28 -7.68 11.76
CA ILE A 62 1.43 -8.20 10.99
C ILE A 62 2.72 -7.50 11.41
N ALA A 63 2.71 -6.17 11.48
CA ALA A 63 3.88 -5.39 11.86
C ALA A 63 4.36 -5.72 13.27
N LYS A 64 3.46 -5.84 14.25
CA LYS A 64 3.81 -6.20 15.63
C LYS A 64 4.31 -7.63 15.73
N TYR A 65 3.63 -8.58 15.11
CA TYR A 65 3.99 -10.00 15.17
C TYR A 65 5.38 -10.26 14.60
N HIS A 66 5.72 -9.63 13.50
CA HIS A 66 7.01 -9.79 12.83
C HIS A 66 8.04 -8.73 13.21
N GLN A 67 7.70 -7.76 14.07
CA GLN A 67 8.53 -6.60 14.38
C GLN A 67 8.93 -5.79 13.12
N ALA A 68 8.04 -5.79 12.14
CA ALA A 68 8.28 -5.12 10.86
C ALA A 68 8.16 -3.59 10.97
N PHE A 69 8.94 -2.88 10.16
CA PHE A 69 8.81 -1.43 10.00
C PHE A 69 7.69 -1.08 9.04
N ILE A 70 6.79 -0.17 9.43
CA ILE A 70 5.80 0.42 8.53
C ILE A 70 6.40 1.70 7.93
N ARG A 71 6.60 1.71 6.60
CA ARG A 71 7.07 2.88 5.85
C ARG A 71 5.87 3.58 5.23
N VAL A 72 5.41 4.62 5.87
CA VAL A 72 4.33 5.46 5.34
C VAL A 72 4.90 6.29 4.20
N LEU A 73 4.40 6.06 2.99
CA LEU A 73 4.89 6.70 1.76
C LEU A 73 3.85 7.68 1.22
N HIS A 74 4.22 8.93 1.11
CA HIS A 74 3.43 9.97 0.47
C HIS A 74 4.08 10.40 -0.84
N ILE A 75 3.35 10.29 -1.95
CA ILE A 75 3.83 10.69 -3.28
C ILE A 75 3.08 11.95 -3.65
N VAL A 76 3.82 13.06 -3.77
CA VAL A 76 3.27 14.40 -3.89
C VAL A 76 3.60 15.05 -5.23
N LYS A 77 2.69 15.90 -5.70
CA LYS A 77 2.99 16.89 -6.74
C LYS A 77 3.41 18.23 -6.13
N GLU A 78 2.87 18.56 -4.95
CA GLU A 78 3.14 19.79 -4.21
C GLU A 78 3.65 19.43 -2.80
N PRO A 79 4.70 20.11 -2.30
CA PRO A 79 5.39 19.70 -1.08
C PRO A 79 4.54 19.88 0.18
N ASP A 80 3.54 20.79 0.18
CA ASP A 80 2.82 21.17 1.38
C ASP A 80 1.50 20.42 1.55
N LEU A 81 1.34 19.79 2.71
CA LEU A 81 0.07 19.19 3.12
C LEU A 81 -0.91 20.30 3.53
N ASN A 82 -2.14 20.24 3.05
CA ASN A 82 -3.20 21.11 3.57
C ASN A 82 -3.58 20.71 5.02
N LYS A 83 -4.38 21.56 5.68
CA LYS A 83 -4.77 21.38 7.09
C LYS A 83 -5.42 19.99 7.36
N THR A 84 -6.28 19.54 6.46
CA THR A 84 -6.94 18.21 6.59
C THR A 84 -5.91 17.08 6.48
N GLN A 85 -5.01 17.14 5.52
CA GLN A 85 -3.95 16.15 5.36
C GLN A 85 -2.99 16.13 6.55
N GLN A 86 -2.65 17.30 7.11
CA GLN A 86 -1.84 17.41 8.32
C GLN A 86 -2.52 16.73 9.51
N SER A 87 -3.81 17.00 9.73
CA SER A 87 -4.59 16.36 10.80
C SER A 87 -4.67 14.84 10.62
N ASN A 88 -4.90 14.37 9.39
CA ASN A 88 -4.94 12.94 9.10
C ASN A 88 -3.58 12.27 9.26
N LYS A 89 -2.48 12.96 8.96
CA LYS A 89 -1.13 12.44 9.21
C LYS A 89 -0.87 12.27 10.71
N VAL A 90 -1.23 13.26 11.52
CA VAL A 90 -1.12 13.18 12.99
C VAL A 90 -1.97 12.02 13.54
N LEU A 91 -3.19 11.87 13.04
CA LEU A 91 -4.06 10.75 13.43
C LEU A 91 -3.45 9.40 13.05
N LEU A 92 -2.89 9.28 11.85
CA LEU A 92 -2.21 8.05 11.40
C LEU A 92 -1.01 7.74 12.31
N GLU A 93 -0.19 8.74 12.64
CA GLU A 93 0.94 8.58 13.56
C GLU A 93 0.50 8.04 14.92
N ALA A 94 -0.57 8.59 15.50
CA ALA A 94 -1.16 8.10 16.75
C ALA A 94 -1.69 6.64 16.63
N ILE A 95 -2.25 6.27 15.49
CA ILE A 95 -2.69 4.89 15.25
C ILE A 95 -1.51 3.92 15.16
N LEU A 96 -0.39 4.36 14.57
CA LEU A 96 0.82 3.55 14.41
C LEU A 96 1.67 3.46 15.68
N GLU A 97 1.30 4.18 16.74
CA GLU A 97 1.98 4.10 18.02
C GLU A 97 2.10 2.64 18.52
N GLY A 98 3.28 2.27 18.97
CA GLY A 98 3.61 0.89 19.35
C GLY A 98 4.01 -0.04 18.20
N CYS A 99 4.11 0.48 16.97
CA CYS A 99 4.77 -0.17 15.83
C CYS A 99 5.99 0.65 15.41
N ASN A 100 7.03 -0.02 14.92
CA ASN A 100 8.14 0.68 14.28
C ASN A 100 7.62 1.31 12.98
N HIS A 101 7.76 2.62 12.83
CA HIS A 101 7.30 3.30 11.62
C HIS A 101 8.14 4.53 11.28
N SER A 102 8.02 4.98 10.03
CA SER A 102 8.61 6.24 9.55
C SER A 102 7.80 6.79 8.38
N PHE A 103 7.89 8.11 8.17
CA PHE A 103 7.20 8.82 7.11
C PHE A 103 8.19 9.23 6.02
N HIS A 104 7.82 9.01 4.78
CA HIS A 104 8.62 9.30 3.60
C HIS A 104 7.79 10.06 2.56
N ASN A 105 8.44 11.00 1.86
CA ASN A 105 7.83 11.72 0.75
C ASN A 105 8.66 11.50 -0.51
N LEU A 106 7.98 11.29 -1.63
CA LEU A 106 8.56 11.35 -2.96
C LEU A 106 7.82 12.41 -3.78
N SER A 107 8.55 13.19 -4.56
CA SER A 107 7.99 14.22 -5.45
C SER A 107 8.18 13.85 -6.90
N ASP A 108 7.38 14.49 -7.77
CA ASP A 108 7.52 14.45 -9.23
C ASP A 108 7.43 13.06 -9.88
N LEU A 109 6.78 12.12 -9.20
CA LEU A 109 6.53 10.77 -9.72
C LEU A 109 5.03 10.49 -9.83
N LYS A 110 4.67 9.65 -10.80
CA LYS A 110 3.35 8.98 -10.79
C LYS A 110 3.29 8.03 -9.59
N VAL A 111 2.15 7.92 -8.95
CA VAL A 111 1.97 7.11 -7.73
C VAL A 111 2.46 5.65 -7.91
N PRO A 112 2.10 4.92 -8.99
CA PRO A 112 2.60 3.55 -9.17
C PRO A 112 4.12 3.48 -9.29
N THR A 113 4.70 4.36 -10.10
CA THR A 113 6.15 4.45 -10.29
C THR A 113 6.86 4.76 -8.97
N GLY A 114 6.34 5.73 -8.20
CA GLY A 114 6.90 6.08 -6.90
C GLY A 114 6.87 4.92 -5.90
N ILE A 115 5.78 4.14 -5.88
CA ILE A 115 5.69 2.95 -5.03
C ILE A 115 6.73 1.91 -5.47
N SER A 116 6.81 1.59 -6.77
CA SER A 116 7.76 0.60 -7.28
C SER A 116 9.21 0.99 -7.00
N VAL A 117 9.58 2.23 -7.30
CA VAL A 117 10.94 2.76 -7.03
C VAL A 117 11.27 2.70 -5.54
N PHE A 118 10.32 3.08 -4.67
CA PHE A 118 10.54 3.05 -3.22
C PHE A 118 10.74 1.62 -2.72
N VAL A 119 9.87 0.69 -3.12
CA VAL A 119 9.94 -0.73 -2.76
C VAL A 119 11.25 -1.35 -3.23
N GLU A 120 11.63 -1.15 -4.50
CA GLU A 120 12.85 -1.73 -5.07
C GLU A 120 14.11 -1.16 -4.43
N SER A 121 14.18 0.17 -4.22
CA SER A 121 15.35 0.82 -3.64
C SER A 121 15.65 0.40 -2.20
N ARG A 122 14.62 -0.04 -1.49
CA ARG A 122 14.72 -0.43 -0.08
C ARG A 122 14.74 -1.95 0.14
N GLY A 123 14.34 -2.72 -0.88
CA GLY A 123 14.10 -4.16 -0.72
C GLY A 123 12.94 -4.45 0.24
N SER A 124 11.85 -3.65 0.16
CA SER A 124 10.70 -3.83 1.03
C SER A 124 10.00 -5.16 0.75
N ASP A 125 9.39 -5.76 1.79
CA ASP A 125 8.88 -7.14 1.74
C ASP A 125 7.39 -7.23 1.44
N MET A 126 6.64 -6.14 1.66
CA MET A 126 5.18 -6.12 1.49
C MET A 126 4.71 -4.69 1.17
N ILE A 127 3.64 -4.60 0.40
CA ILE A 127 2.85 -3.37 0.24
C ILE A 127 1.52 -3.57 0.97
N ALA A 128 1.06 -2.57 1.72
CA ALA A 128 -0.25 -2.58 2.36
C ALA A 128 -0.99 -1.27 2.06
N PHE A 129 -2.27 -1.33 1.75
CA PHE A 129 -3.08 -0.12 1.57
C PHE A 129 -4.55 -0.33 1.91
N ILE A 130 -5.26 0.78 2.14
CA ILE A 130 -6.71 0.78 2.37
C ILE A 130 -7.41 1.14 1.06
N ASN A 131 -8.31 0.28 0.60
CA ASN A 131 -9.22 0.59 -0.49
C ASN A 131 -10.36 1.47 0.05
N LYS A 132 -10.27 2.79 -0.14
CA LYS A 132 -11.28 3.78 0.26
C LYS A 132 -12.00 4.33 -0.95
N LYS A 133 -13.33 4.51 -0.84
CA LYS A 133 -14.16 5.06 -1.92
C LYS A 133 -13.76 6.46 -2.39
N HIS A 134 -13.12 7.25 -1.52
CA HIS A 134 -12.77 8.67 -1.76
C HIS A 134 -11.30 9.01 -1.52
N GLY A 135 -10.40 8.03 -1.44
CA GLY A 135 -8.96 8.27 -1.26
C GLY A 135 -8.17 8.20 -2.56
N LEU A 136 -6.85 8.32 -2.46
CA LEU A 136 -5.88 8.13 -3.54
C LEU A 136 -6.21 6.90 -4.38
N PHE A 137 -6.76 5.90 -3.74
CA PHE A 137 -7.11 4.63 -4.34
C PHE A 137 -8.57 4.56 -4.80
N GLY A 138 -9.50 5.41 -4.32
CA GLY A 138 -10.91 5.40 -4.73
C GLY A 138 -11.15 5.87 -6.18
N LYS A 139 -10.29 6.76 -6.73
CA LYS A 139 -10.29 7.14 -8.15
C LYS A 139 -9.21 6.42 -8.97
N ILE A 140 -8.20 5.86 -8.32
CA ILE A 140 -7.01 5.28 -8.95
C ILE A 140 -7.16 3.77 -9.14
N TRP A 141 -8.04 3.12 -8.36
CA TRP A 141 -8.49 1.75 -8.64
C TRP A 141 -9.41 1.65 -9.89
N SER A 142 -9.71 2.75 -10.56
CA SER A 142 -10.19 2.68 -11.94
C SER A 142 -9.06 2.15 -12.82
N LYS A 143 -8.86 0.85 -12.78
CA LYS A 143 -8.04 0.00 -13.66
C LYS A 143 -6.51 0.19 -13.77
N PRO A 144 -5.86 1.39 -13.66
CA PRO A 144 -4.40 1.43 -13.89
C PRO A 144 -3.56 1.01 -12.70
N LEU A 145 -3.93 1.34 -11.46
CA LEU A 145 -3.03 1.10 -10.31
C LEU A 145 -3.07 -0.34 -9.81
N ALA A 146 -4.25 -0.93 -9.73
CA ALA A 146 -4.37 -2.36 -9.49
C ALA A 146 -3.67 -3.17 -10.59
N LYS A 147 -3.74 -2.71 -11.84
CA LYS A 147 -2.96 -3.27 -12.94
C LYS A 147 -1.46 -3.07 -12.71
N GLU A 148 -1.00 -1.86 -12.44
CA GLU A 148 0.43 -1.58 -12.34
C GLU A 148 1.05 -2.18 -11.07
N ILE A 149 0.42 -2.08 -9.90
CA ILE A 149 0.91 -2.77 -8.69
C ILE A 149 0.70 -4.28 -8.81
N GLY A 150 -0.45 -4.73 -9.29
CA GLY A 150 -0.74 -6.14 -9.46
C GLY A 150 0.09 -6.80 -10.55
N TYR A 151 0.38 -6.12 -11.66
CA TYR A 151 1.17 -6.68 -12.76
C TYR A 151 2.69 -6.63 -12.49
N HIS A 152 3.17 -5.73 -11.62
CA HIS A 152 4.59 -5.52 -11.39
C HIS A 152 5.05 -5.78 -9.96
N SER A 153 4.16 -6.02 -8.99
CA SER A 153 4.56 -6.30 -7.63
C SER A 153 5.17 -7.70 -7.51
N LYS A 154 6.46 -7.76 -7.25
CA LYS A 154 7.19 -8.99 -6.94
C LYS A 154 7.06 -9.39 -5.47
N ILE A 155 6.31 -8.65 -4.67
CA ILE A 155 6.14 -8.84 -3.23
C ILE A 155 4.66 -8.92 -2.87
N PRO A 156 4.29 -9.52 -1.73
CA PRO A 156 2.92 -9.59 -1.25
C PRO A 156 2.24 -8.23 -1.12
N VAL A 157 0.94 -8.20 -1.41
CA VAL A 157 0.11 -6.99 -1.34
C VAL A 157 -1.08 -7.23 -0.42
N LEU A 158 -1.14 -6.49 0.69
CA LEU A 158 -2.24 -6.50 1.63
C LEU A 158 -3.24 -5.37 1.29
N THR A 159 -4.43 -5.74 0.88
CA THR A 159 -5.53 -4.80 0.66
C THR A 159 -6.48 -4.84 1.85
N MET A 160 -6.63 -3.71 2.51
CA MET A 160 -7.62 -3.49 3.58
C MET A 160 -8.76 -2.63 3.06
N HIS A 161 -9.88 -2.60 3.75
CA HIS A 161 -11.07 -1.90 3.31
C HIS A 161 -11.58 -0.93 4.37
N GLU A 162 -12.29 0.10 3.90
CA GLU A 162 -12.96 1.06 4.77
C GLU A 162 -14.02 0.35 5.61
N SER A 163 -13.96 0.55 6.93
CA SER A 163 -14.98 0.02 7.84
C SER A 163 -16.29 0.80 7.68
N LYS A 164 -17.38 0.09 7.46
CA LYS A 164 -18.72 0.66 7.55
C LYS A 164 -19.02 1.19 8.94
#